data_345fead9e670c69af65c22f5818976ee
#
_entry.id   345fead9e670c69af65c22f5818976ee
#
_cell.length_a   1.000
_cell.length_b   1.000
_cell.length_c   1.000
_cell.angle_alpha   90.00
_cell.angle_beta   90.00
_cell.angle_gamma   90.00
#
_symmetry.space_group_name_H-M   'P 1'
#
loop_
_entity.id
_entity.type
_entity.pdbx_description
1 polymer ?
#
loop_
_entity_poly.entity_id
_entity_poly.type
_entity_poly.pdbx_seq_one_letter_code
_entity_poly.pdbx_strand_id
1 'polypeptide(L)'
;MGWLNSVGCPWGYVDCLDKWQALIAGILGFAAAIIVVWMTLRAERRKERREFQALKIAIGSEIRQFALMTIGAHERCIAAIDHQSGMSLHDLEDACRFPVPIIYESNANSVGKFGNCVHALVLFFGNISVLRRTVDRIKANVHPNGSIGQDNTKMVAGVLLTISEIGEFLVSRIDNPKYFAEADNRYRERLREARNAWNLRFPRSGNA
;
A
#
# COMPACT_ATOMS: atom_id res chain seq x y z
N MET A 1 -2.80 0.07 66.57
CA MET A 1 -4.01 -0.75 66.53
C MET A 1 -5.21 -0.01 67.07
N GLY A 2 -5.66 1.09 66.50
CA GLY A 2 -6.67 1.97 67.09
C GLY A 2 -7.73 2.53 66.14
N TRP A 3 -7.83 2.06 64.89
CA TRP A 3 -8.75 2.62 63.89
C TRP A 3 -10.00 1.77 63.64
N LEU A 4 -10.09 0.56 64.17
CA LEU A 4 -11.21 -0.35 63.95
C LEU A 4 -12.34 -0.22 64.96
N ASN A 5 -12.15 0.56 66.03
CA ASN A 5 -13.17 0.68 67.07
C ASN A 5 -14.11 1.89 66.98
N SER A 6 -14.04 2.70 65.92
CA SER A 6 -14.93 3.88 65.75
C SER A 6 -16.06 3.70 64.74
N VAL A 7 -16.19 2.55 64.12
CA VAL A 7 -17.38 2.21 63.31
C VAL A 7 -18.26 1.33 64.21
N GLY A 8 -18.76 1.90 65.29
CA GLY A 8 -19.82 1.31 66.09
C GLY A 8 -21.08 1.17 65.26
N CYS A 9 -21.41 -0.03 64.83
CA CYS A 9 -22.76 -0.35 64.33
C CYS A 9 -23.69 -0.49 65.52
N PRO A 10 -24.54 0.53 65.84
CA PRO A 10 -25.45 0.46 66.99
C PRO A 10 -26.63 -0.46 66.76
N TRP A 11 -26.76 -1.00 65.59
CA TRP A 11 -27.85 -1.90 65.17
C TRP A 11 -27.29 -3.21 64.65
N GLY A 12 -27.57 -4.25 65.33
CA GLY A 12 -27.23 -5.66 65.12
C GLY A 12 -26.23 -6.05 64.05
N TYR A 13 -25.46 -7.10 64.28
CA TYR A 13 -24.44 -7.67 63.40
C TYR A 13 -24.92 -7.93 61.93
N VAL A 14 -26.24 -8.12 61.76
CA VAL A 14 -26.90 -8.43 60.48
C VAL A 14 -26.90 -7.21 59.54
N ASP A 15 -27.23 -6.02 60.06
CA ASP A 15 -27.28 -4.75 59.26
C ASP A 15 -25.90 -4.31 58.77
N CYS A 16 -24.85 -4.65 59.54
CA CYS A 16 -23.47 -4.41 59.10
C CYS A 16 -23.06 -5.35 57.99
N LEU A 17 -23.43 -6.63 58.08
CA LEU A 17 -23.16 -7.64 57.02
C LEU A 17 -23.81 -7.27 55.71
N ASP A 18 -25.09 -6.85 55.74
CA ASP A 18 -25.83 -6.46 54.54
C ASP A 18 -25.20 -5.24 53.83
N LYS A 19 -24.72 -4.25 54.59
CA LYS A 19 -24.01 -3.09 54.01
C LYS A 19 -22.67 -3.47 53.40
N TRP A 20 -21.93 -4.38 54.04
CA TRP A 20 -20.68 -4.92 53.48
C TRP A 20 -20.93 -5.77 52.23
N GLN A 21 -21.96 -6.58 52.21
CA GLN A 21 -22.35 -7.36 51.02
C GLN A 21 -22.68 -6.44 49.84
N ALA A 22 -23.45 -5.38 50.07
CA ALA A 22 -23.76 -4.41 49.03
C ALA A 22 -22.53 -3.69 48.46
N LEU A 23 -21.58 -3.31 49.39
CA LEU A 23 -20.31 -2.68 48.99
C LEU A 23 -19.44 -3.66 48.16
N ILE A 24 -19.29 -4.90 48.63
CA ILE A 24 -18.52 -5.93 47.90
C ILE A 24 -19.13 -6.23 46.58
N ALA A 25 -20.46 -6.41 46.51
CA ALA A 25 -21.18 -6.62 45.26
C ALA A 25 -21.00 -5.47 44.26
N GLY A 26 -21.02 -4.20 44.77
CA GLY A 26 -20.74 -3.01 43.97
C GLY A 26 -19.31 -3.01 43.40
N ILE A 27 -18.32 -3.31 44.25
CA ILE A 27 -16.92 -3.39 43.81
C ILE A 27 -16.71 -4.50 42.80
N LEU A 28 -17.28 -5.70 43.02
CA LEU A 28 -17.19 -6.82 42.10
C LEU A 28 -17.89 -6.51 40.76
N GLY A 29 -19.07 -5.89 40.80
CA GLY A 29 -19.80 -5.46 39.61
C GLY A 29 -19.00 -4.44 38.80
N PHE A 30 -18.37 -3.45 39.46
CA PHE A 30 -17.52 -2.46 38.81
C PHE A 30 -16.26 -3.09 38.20
N ALA A 31 -15.60 -3.99 38.95
CA ALA A 31 -14.44 -4.71 38.45
C ALA A 31 -14.79 -5.58 37.21
N ALA A 32 -15.93 -6.29 37.25
CA ALA A 32 -16.41 -7.05 36.12
C ALA A 32 -16.69 -6.18 34.90
N ALA A 33 -17.30 -5.01 35.07
CA ALA A 33 -17.55 -4.06 33.99
C ALA A 33 -16.22 -3.57 33.36
N ILE A 34 -15.23 -3.23 34.19
CA ILE A 34 -13.89 -2.83 33.68
C ILE A 34 -13.24 -3.95 32.86
N ILE A 35 -13.31 -5.20 33.35
CA ILE A 35 -12.75 -6.37 32.66
C ILE A 35 -13.44 -6.55 31.30
N VAL A 36 -14.75 -6.47 31.26
CA VAL A 36 -15.51 -6.59 30.00
C VAL A 36 -15.11 -5.51 29.00
N VAL A 37 -15.06 -4.24 29.41
CA VAL A 37 -14.63 -3.13 28.57
C VAL A 37 -13.19 -3.36 28.06
N TRP A 38 -12.28 -3.74 28.95
CA TRP A 38 -10.90 -4.02 28.57
C TRP A 38 -10.77 -5.17 27.59
N MET A 39 -11.52 -6.27 27.79
CA MET A 39 -11.54 -7.41 26.87
C MET A 39 -12.09 -7.02 25.51
N THR A 40 -13.17 -6.23 25.47
CA THR A 40 -13.77 -5.72 24.21
C THR A 40 -12.77 -4.85 23.47
N LEU A 41 -12.17 -3.87 24.11
CA LEU A 41 -11.16 -3.01 23.49
C LEU A 41 -9.95 -3.80 22.98
N ARG A 42 -9.54 -4.83 23.72
CA ARG A 42 -8.44 -5.70 23.30
C ARG A 42 -8.82 -6.56 22.08
N ALA A 43 -10.05 -7.03 22.01
CA ALA A 43 -10.58 -7.78 20.87
C ALA A 43 -10.67 -6.89 19.62
N GLU A 44 -11.20 -5.67 19.75
CA GLU A 44 -11.28 -4.68 18.67
C GLU A 44 -9.89 -4.33 18.12
N ARG A 45 -8.93 -4.03 18.97
CA ARG A 45 -7.54 -3.76 18.55
C ARG A 45 -6.90 -4.94 17.81
N ARG A 46 -7.22 -6.18 18.22
CA ARG A 46 -6.75 -7.38 17.52
C ARG A 46 -7.41 -7.52 16.14
N LYS A 47 -8.70 -7.23 16.05
CA LYS A 47 -9.46 -7.24 14.79
C LYS A 47 -8.89 -6.19 13.83
N GLU A 48 -8.76 -4.93 14.27
CA GLU A 48 -8.18 -3.84 13.47
C GLU A 48 -6.76 -4.18 12.96
N ARG A 49 -5.91 -4.77 13.80
CA ARG A 49 -4.57 -5.20 13.38
C ARG A 49 -4.62 -6.27 12.30
N ARG A 50 -5.53 -7.24 12.39
CA ARG A 50 -5.70 -8.31 11.37
C ARG A 50 -6.20 -7.72 10.06
N GLU A 51 -7.20 -6.86 10.11
CA GLU A 51 -7.76 -6.17 8.95
C GLU A 51 -6.68 -5.32 8.26
N PHE A 52 -5.89 -4.57 9.03
CA PHE A 52 -4.79 -3.79 8.49
C PHE A 52 -3.67 -4.65 7.88
N GLN A 53 -3.35 -5.79 8.47
CA GLN A 53 -2.38 -6.73 7.88
C GLN A 53 -2.92 -7.34 6.58
N ALA A 54 -4.19 -7.72 6.53
CA ALA A 54 -4.82 -8.20 5.30
C ALA A 54 -4.80 -7.12 4.20
N LEU A 55 -5.11 -5.87 4.56
CA LEU A 55 -5.04 -4.74 3.63
C LEU A 55 -3.61 -4.50 3.11
N LYS A 56 -2.59 -4.60 3.97
CA LYS A 56 -1.18 -4.49 3.56
C LYS A 56 -0.82 -5.54 2.51
N ILE A 57 -1.20 -6.79 2.74
CA ILE A 57 -0.93 -7.89 1.82
C ILE A 57 -1.65 -7.64 0.48
N ALA A 58 -2.91 -7.24 0.52
CA ALA A 58 -3.71 -6.99 -0.66
C ALA A 58 -3.14 -5.83 -1.50
N ILE A 59 -2.85 -4.68 -0.89
CA ILE A 59 -2.22 -3.53 -1.58
C ILE A 59 -0.81 -3.89 -2.07
N GLY A 60 -0.02 -4.62 -1.27
CA GLY A 60 1.31 -5.09 -1.69
C GLY A 60 1.26 -5.99 -2.92
N SER A 61 0.26 -6.89 -2.99
CA SER A 61 0.01 -7.74 -4.16
C SER A 61 -0.36 -6.91 -5.40
N GLU A 62 -1.25 -5.93 -5.23
CA GLU A 62 -1.65 -5.03 -6.33
C GLU A 62 -0.46 -4.23 -6.85
N ILE A 63 0.37 -3.65 -5.96
CA ILE A 63 1.60 -2.94 -6.34
C ILE A 63 2.54 -3.84 -7.14
N ARG A 64 2.77 -5.10 -6.70
CA ARG A 64 3.62 -6.04 -7.42
C ARG A 64 3.10 -6.33 -8.83
N GLN A 65 1.80 -6.56 -8.96
CA GLN A 65 1.19 -6.79 -10.26
C GLN A 65 1.45 -5.61 -11.21
N PHE A 66 1.16 -4.39 -10.75
CA PHE A 66 1.40 -3.19 -11.56
C PHE A 66 2.89 -2.99 -11.87
N ALA A 67 3.76 -3.19 -10.89
CA ALA A 67 5.19 -3.03 -11.06
C ALA A 67 5.78 -4.01 -12.09
N LEU A 68 5.33 -5.26 -12.10
CA LEU A 68 5.70 -6.24 -13.12
C LEU A 68 5.19 -5.85 -14.52
N MET A 69 3.96 -5.35 -14.61
CA MET A 69 3.39 -4.89 -15.86
C MET A 69 4.14 -3.67 -16.41
N THR A 70 4.52 -2.72 -15.54
CA THR A 70 5.26 -1.52 -15.94
C THR A 70 6.66 -1.82 -16.45
N ILE A 71 7.38 -2.79 -15.85
CA ILE A 71 8.68 -3.24 -16.38
C ILE A 71 8.50 -3.87 -17.76
N GLY A 72 7.54 -4.78 -17.93
CA GLY A 72 7.28 -5.40 -19.24
C GLY A 72 6.87 -4.40 -20.31
N ALA A 73 6.12 -3.36 -19.96
CA ALA A 73 5.79 -2.27 -20.86
C ALA A 73 7.01 -1.41 -21.20
N HIS A 74 7.86 -1.11 -20.20
CA HIS A 74 9.11 -0.38 -20.41
C HIS A 74 10.04 -1.11 -21.40
N GLU A 75 10.25 -2.42 -21.19
CA GLU A 75 11.09 -3.23 -22.08
C GLU A 75 10.60 -3.18 -23.54
N ARG A 76 9.27 -3.24 -23.77
CA ARG A 76 8.68 -3.10 -25.10
C ARG A 76 8.91 -1.71 -25.71
N CYS A 77 8.78 -0.65 -24.90
CA CYS A 77 9.10 0.70 -25.36
C CYS A 77 10.57 0.85 -25.75
N ILE A 78 11.50 0.28 -24.96
CA ILE A 78 12.93 0.30 -25.26
C ILE A 78 13.23 -0.47 -26.58
N ALA A 79 12.66 -1.65 -26.75
CA ALA A 79 12.83 -2.40 -27.99
C ALA A 79 12.33 -1.61 -29.24
N ALA A 80 11.20 -0.91 -29.12
CA ALA A 80 10.69 -0.07 -30.20
C ALA A 80 11.62 1.13 -30.51
N ILE A 81 12.24 1.73 -29.50
CA ILE A 81 13.23 2.80 -29.66
C ILE A 81 14.48 2.27 -30.36
N ASP A 82 14.98 1.08 -29.98
CA ASP A 82 16.18 0.49 -30.56
C ASP A 82 16.01 0.14 -32.06
N HIS A 83 14.83 -0.33 -32.42
CA HIS A 83 14.53 -0.68 -33.80
C HIS A 83 14.25 0.53 -34.71
N GLN A 84 14.27 1.75 -34.18
CA GLN A 84 13.96 3.00 -34.91
C GLN A 84 12.62 3.01 -35.68
N SER A 85 11.85 1.92 -35.57
CA SER A 85 10.57 1.77 -36.27
C SER A 85 9.42 2.58 -35.66
N GLY A 86 9.66 3.15 -34.48
CA GLY A 86 8.59 3.66 -33.63
C GLY A 86 7.69 2.56 -33.08
N MET A 87 6.88 2.87 -32.10
CA MET A 87 5.89 1.95 -31.54
C MET A 87 4.56 2.17 -32.23
N SER A 88 3.86 1.10 -32.66
CA SER A 88 2.50 1.28 -33.15
C SER A 88 1.58 1.72 -32.00
N LEU A 89 0.49 2.43 -32.35
CA LEU A 89 -0.51 2.82 -31.34
C LEU A 89 -1.09 1.60 -30.62
N HIS A 90 -1.34 0.54 -31.36
CA HIS A 90 -1.85 -0.74 -30.83
C HIS A 90 -0.88 -1.38 -29.84
N ASP A 91 0.41 -1.44 -30.17
CA ASP A 91 1.43 -2.00 -29.25
C ASP A 91 1.57 -1.16 -27.97
N LEU A 92 1.43 0.18 -28.07
CA LEU A 92 1.42 1.05 -26.90
C LEU A 92 0.19 0.80 -26.02
N GLU A 93 -1.00 0.69 -26.62
CA GLU A 93 -2.22 0.38 -25.89
C GLU A 93 -2.11 -0.95 -25.15
N ASP A 94 -1.64 -1.98 -25.83
CA ASP A 94 -1.44 -3.30 -25.22
C ASP A 94 -0.35 -3.30 -24.14
N ALA A 95 0.74 -2.56 -24.36
CA ALA A 95 1.81 -2.43 -23.38
C ALA A 95 1.34 -1.69 -22.12
N CYS A 96 0.50 -0.67 -22.27
CA CYS A 96 0.04 0.21 -21.19
C CYS A 96 -1.38 -0.11 -20.69
N ARG A 97 -1.92 -1.28 -21.04
CA ARG A 97 -3.24 -1.73 -20.60
C ARG A 97 -3.21 -2.20 -19.15
N PHE A 98 -3.20 -1.25 -18.22
CA PHE A 98 -3.23 -1.55 -16.81
C PHE A 98 -4.66 -1.69 -16.28
N PRO A 99 -4.93 -2.68 -15.40
CA PRO A 99 -6.23 -2.79 -14.74
C PRO A 99 -6.49 -1.59 -13.82
N VAL A 100 -7.73 -1.39 -13.41
CA VAL A 100 -8.06 -0.38 -12.39
C VAL A 100 -7.51 -0.86 -11.04
N PRO A 101 -6.87 0.00 -10.23
CA PRO A 101 -6.36 -0.38 -8.90
C PRO A 101 -7.53 -0.48 -7.90
N ILE A 102 -8.28 -1.58 -7.98
CA ILE A 102 -9.54 -1.77 -7.23
C ILE A 102 -9.31 -1.78 -5.73
N ILE A 103 -8.22 -2.43 -5.27
CA ILE A 103 -7.94 -2.56 -3.84
C ILE A 103 -7.53 -1.22 -3.25
N TYR A 104 -6.67 -0.48 -3.94
CA TYR A 104 -6.26 0.87 -3.52
C TYR A 104 -7.45 1.83 -3.50
N GLU A 105 -8.23 1.90 -4.57
CA GLU A 105 -9.38 2.83 -4.68
C GLU A 105 -10.45 2.55 -3.63
N SER A 106 -10.79 1.28 -3.41
CA SER A 106 -11.81 0.90 -2.40
C SER A 106 -11.34 1.13 -0.96
N ASN A 107 -10.03 1.26 -0.72
CA ASN A 107 -9.45 1.46 0.60
C ASN A 107 -8.73 2.81 0.76
N ALA A 108 -9.00 3.79 -0.10
CA ALA A 108 -8.34 5.10 -0.10
C ALA A 108 -8.38 5.79 1.28
N ASN A 109 -9.48 5.67 2.02
CA ASN A 109 -9.63 6.21 3.37
C ASN A 109 -8.68 5.58 4.41
N SER A 110 -8.20 4.37 4.14
CA SER A 110 -7.29 3.63 5.02
C SER A 110 -5.82 3.83 4.67
N VAL A 111 -5.51 4.51 3.56
CA VAL A 111 -4.13 4.74 3.08
C VAL A 111 -3.30 5.49 4.12
N GLY A 112 -3.90 6.41 4.88
CA GLY A 112 -3.23 7.14 5.97
C GLY A 112 -2.60 6.22 7.04
N LYS A 113 -3.10 4.99 7.21
CA LYS A 113 -2.56 4.00 8.16
C LYS A 113 -1.19 3.43 7.75
N PHE A 114 -0.75 3.64 6.50
CA PHE A 114 0.55 3.17 6.00
C PHE A 114 1.74 4.06 6.44
N GLY A 115 1.49 5.12 7.20
CA GLY A 115 2.55 5.95 7.76
C GLY A 115 3.51 6.50 6.70
N ASN A 116 4.81 6.24 6.84
CA ASN A 116 5.86 6.77 5.94
C ASN A 116 5.73 6.31 4.47
N CYS A 117 4.90 5.31 4.18
CA CYS A 117 4.68 4.84 2.80
C CYS A 117 3.54 5.57 2.08
N VAL A 118 2.75 6.39 2.79
CA VAL A 118 1.56 7.09 2.21
C VAL A 118 1.93 7.89 0.98
N HIS A 119 2.96 8.72 1.07
CA HIS A 119 3.38 9.57 -0.05
C HIS A 119 3.79 8.74 -1.28
N ALA A 120 4.57 7.68 -1.07
CA ALA A 120 4.99 6.78 -2.16
C ALA A 120 3.80 6.03 -2.77
N LEU A 121 2.79 5.62 -1.96
CA LEU A 121 1.57 5.00 -2.45
C LEU A 121 0.77 5.95 -3.36
N VAL A 122 0.58 7.19 -2.91
CA VAL A 122 -0.13 8.22 -3.68
C VAL A 122 0.62 8.52 -4.98
N LEU A 123 1.95 8.63 -4.95
CA LEU A 123 2.76 8.84 -6.14
C LEU A 123 2.69 7.66 -7.10
N PHE A 124 2.74 6.42 -6.60
CA PHE A 124 2.68 5.21 -7.41
C PHE A 124 1.37 5.14 -8.22
N PHE A 125 0.24 5.17 -7.55
CA PHE A 125 -1.07 5.10 -8.21
C PHE A 125 -1.42 6.38 -8.99
N GLY A 126 -0.94 7.53 -8.51
CA GLY A 126 -1.03 8.80 -9.24
C GLY A 126 -0.30 8.76 -10.58
N ASN A 127 0.92 8.23 -10.62
CA ASN A 127 1.68 8.09 -11.86
C ASN A 127 1.04 7.09 -12.83
N ILE A 128 0.43 6.02 -12.35
CA ILE A 128 -0.37 5.11 -13.19
C ILE A 128 -1.55 5.86 -13.85
N SER A 129 -2.23 6.71 -13.08
CA SER A 129 -3.33 7.52 -13.61
C SER A 129 -2.85 8.57 -14.62
N VAL A 130 -1.68 9.16 -14.40
CA VAL A 130 -1.04 10.09 -15.35
C VAL A 130 -0.65 9.35 -16.63
N LEU A 131 -0.06 8.16 -16.50
CA LEU A 131 0.33 7.33 -17.64
C LEU A 131 -0.88 7.02 -18.52
N ARG A 132 -2.01 6.58 -17.95
CA ARG A 132 -3.24 6.34 -18.70
C ARG A 132 -3.68 7.56 -19.49
N ARG A 133 -3.78 8.73 -18.82
CA ARG A 133 -4.15 9.99 -19.49
C ARG A 133 -3.17 10.38 -20.59
N THR A 134 -1.89 10.06 -20.43
CA THR A 134 -0.85 10.32 -21.43
C THR A 134 -1.06 9.42 -22.64
N VAL A 135 -1.33 8.13 -22.45
CA VAL A 135 -1.65 7.19 -23.52
C VAL A 135 -2.92 7.61 -24.26
N ASP A 136 -3.98 7.99 -23.52
CA ASP A 136 -5.24 8.49 -24.12
C ASP A 136 -5.00 9.76 -24.96
N ARG A 137 -4.14 10.66 -24.49
CA ARG A 137 -3.76 11.88 -25.26
C ARG A 137 -2.98 11.54 -26.50
N ILE A 138 -2.03 10.61 -26.44
CA ILE A 138 -1.28 10.13 -27.61
C ILE A 138 -2.26 9.54 -28.62
N LYS A 139 -3.17 8.69 -28.16
CA LYS A 139 -4.22 8.09 -28.97
C LYS A 139 -5.08 9.12 -29.71
N ALA A 140 -5.49 10.18 -29.02
CA ALA A 140 -6.30 11.24 -29.61
C ALA A 140 -5.57 12.03 -30.70
N ASN A 141 -4.22 12.03 -30.70
CA ASN A 141 -3.40 12.83 -31.61
C ASN A 141 -2.69 12.02 -32.70
N VAL A 142 -2.79 10.70 -32.67
CA VAL A 142 -2.14 9.81 -33.66
C VAL A 142 -3.22 9.09 -34.48
N HIS A 143 -2.98 9.00 -35.81
CA HIS A 143 -3.87 8.22 -36.67
C HIS A 143 -3.91 6.75 -36.21
N PRO A 144 -5.05 6.04 -36.25
CA PRO A 144 -5.18 4.66 -35.75
C PRO A 144 -4.13 3.67 -36.29
N ASN A 145 -3.67 3.87 -37.51
CA ASN A 145 -2.62 3.06 -38.16
C ASN A 145 -1.24 3.76 -38.10
N GLY A 146 -1.11 4.82 -37.33
CA GLY A 146 0.12 5.62 -37.21
C GLY A 146 1.12 5.03 -36.21
N SER A 147 2.40 5.32 -36.44
CA SER A 147 3.46 5.09 -35.47
C SER A 147 3.57 6.28 -34.51
N ILE A 148 3.87 5.96 -33.26
CA ILE A 148 4.12 6.95 -32.22
C ILE A 148 5.56 7.46 -32.40
N GLY A 149 5.74 8.78 -32.39
CA GLY A 149 7.06 9.38 -32.48
C GLY A 149 7.97 8.92 -31.33
N GLN A 150 9.27 8.79 -31.62
CA GLN A 150 10.26 8.30 -30.65
C GLN A 150 10.23 9.09 -29.32
N ASP A 151 9.98 10.40 -29.36
CA ASP A 151 9.97 11.23 -28.15
C ASP A 151 8.80 10.89 -27.22
N ASN A 152 7.62 10.59 -27.77
CA ASN A 152 6.49 10.10 -26.99
C ASN A 152 6.79 8.71 -26.40
N THR A 153 7.42 7.83 -27.17
CA THR A 153 7.83 6.51 -26.68
C THR A 153 8.85 6.60 -25.56
N LYS A 154 9.85 7.50 -25.69
CA LYS A 154 10.84 7.79 -24.63
C LYS A 154 10.17 8.34 -23.37
N MET A 155 9.24 9.29 -23.53
CA MET A 155 8.51 9.86 -22.39
C MET A 155 7.73 8.77 -21.64
N VAL A 156 7.00 7.93 -22.37
CA VAL A 156 6.25 6.80 -21.77
C VAL A 156 7.19 5.82 -21.06
N ALA A 157 8.30 5.43 -21.70
CA ALA A 157 9.30 4.54 -21.12
C ALA A 157 9.89 5.10 -19.83
N GLY A 158 10.19 6.40 -19.76
CA GLY A 158 10.68 7.07 -18.55
C GLY A 158 9.67 7.05 -17.42
N VAL A 159 8.40 7.29 -17.69
CA VAL A 159 7.32 7.23 -16.69
C VAL A 159 7.16 5.79 -16.18
N LEU A 160 7.17 4.80 -17.05
CA LEU A 160 7.07 3.37 -16.69
C LEU A 160 8.23 2.95 -15.77
N LEU A 161 9.45 3.37 -16.06
CA LEU A 161 10.62 3.09 -15.22
C LEU A 161 10.45 3.74 -13.84
N THR A 162 10.00 5.00 -13.77
CA THR A 162 9.75 5.70 -12.50
C THR A 162 8.68 4.98 -11.66
N ILE A 163 7.58 4.53 -12.27
CA ILE A 163 6.55 3.75 -11.57
C ILE A 163 7.15 2.46 -11.01
N SER A 164 7.98 1.77 -11.79
CA SER A 164 8.63 0.54 -11.36
C SER A 164 9.59 0.78 -10.18
N GLU A 165 10.34 1.86 -10.17
CA GLU A 165 11.24 2.23 -9.05
C GLU A 165 10.47 2.53 -7.76
N ILE A 166 9.36 3.28 -7.85
CA ILE A 166 8.49 3.53 -6.71
C ILE A 166 7.86 2.20 -6.23
N GLY A 167 7.48 1.31 -7.15
CA GLY A 167 6.96 -0.02 -6.84
C GLY A 167 7.95 -0.87 -6.05
N GLU A 168 9.24 -0.88 -6.42
CA GLU A 168 10.31 -1.57 -5.68
C GLU A 168 10.41 -1.05 -4.24
N PHE A 169 10.44 0.27 -4.08
CA PHE A 169 10.49 0.90 -2.77
C PHE A 169 9.30 0.48 -1.91
N LEU A 170 8.08 0.50 -2.46
CA LEU A 170 6.86 0.16 -1.73
C LEU A 170 6.81 -1.32 -1.34
N VAL A 171 7.13 -2.23 -2.27
CA VAL A 171 7.17 -3.67 -2.01
C VAL A 171 8.13 -3.99 -0.88
N SER A 172 9.30 -3.34 -0.84
CA SER A 172 10.30 -3.55 0.21
C SER A 172 9.85 -3.06 1.60
N ARG A 173 8.87 -2.15 1.69
CA ARG A 173 8.43 -1.49 2.93
C ARG A 173 7.08 -1.96 3.44
N ILE A 174 6.17 -2.29 2.53
CA ILE A 174 4.78 -2.61 2.89
C ILE A 174 4.64 -4.07 3.27
N ASP A 175 5.40 -4.98 2.64
CA ASP A 175 5.16 -6.40 2.74
C ASP A 175 6.20 -7.16 3.58
N ASN A 176 5.76 -8.32 4.05
CA ASN A 176 6.64 -9.26 4.74
C ASN A 176 7.47 -10.05 3.69
N PRO A 177 8.80 -9.90 3.66
CA PRO A 177 9.65 -10.49 2.61
C PRO A 177 9.58 -12.01 2.52
N LYS A 178 8.99 -12.68 3.52
CA LYS A 178 8.93 -14.16 3.56
C LYS A 178 8.03 -14.80 2.51
N TYR A 179 6.98 -14.10 2.04
CA TYR A 179 6.00 -14.71 1.14
C TYR A 179 6.32 -14.60 -0.34
N PHE A 180 7.17 -13.67 -0.74
CA PHE A 180 7.40 -13.33 -2.16
C PHE A 180 8.88 -13.15 -2.52
N ALA A 181 9.80 -13.62 -1.69
CA ALA A 181 11.25 -13.36 -1.84
C ALA A 181 11.80 -13.70 -3.23
N GLU A 182 11.36 -14.79 -3.84
CA GLU A 182 11.84 -15.20 -5.17
C GLU A 182 11.25 -14.30 -6.29
N ALA A 183 9.97 -13.99 -6.22
CA ALA A 183 9.34 -13.09 -7.17
C ALA A 183 9.92 -11.67 -7.07
N ASP A 184 10.19 -11.21 -5.84
CA ASP A 184 10.79 -9.91 -5.57
C ASP A 184 12.24 -9.83 -6.07
N ASN A 185 13.01 -10.92 -5.99
CA ASN A 185 14.38 -10.98 -6.52
C ASN A 185 14.40 -10.90 -8.05
N ARG A 186 13.56 -11.66 -8.75
CA ARG A 186 13.42 -11.58 -10.22
C ARG A 186 12.97 -10.18 -10.66
N TYR A 187 12.05 -9.57 -9.92
CA TYR A 187 11.61 -8.21 -10.20
C TYR A 187 12.76 -7.20 -10.07
N ARG A 188 13.54 -7.26 -8.98
CA ARG A 188 14.69 -6.37 -8.77
C ARG A 188 15.78 -6.54 -9.81
N GLU A 189 16.03 -7.77 -10.26
CA GLU A 189 16.98 -8.05 -11.33
C GLU A 189 16.53 -7.39 -12.64
N ARG A 190 15.31 -7.63 -13.08
CA ARG A 190 14.75 -6.99 -14.29
C ARG A 190 14.74 -5.46 -14.18
N LEU A 191 14.40 -4.90 -13.02
CA LEU A 191 14.42 -3.45 -12.80
C LEU A 191 15.84 -2.88 -12.89
N ARG A 192 16.84 -3.60 -12.38
CA ARG A 192 18.25 -3.23 -12.50
C ARG A 192 18.70 -3.22 -13.96
N GLU A 193 18.35 -4.26 -14.70
CA GLU A 193 18.63 -4.34 -16.14
C GLU A 193 17.95 -3.21 -16.91
N ALA A 194 16.68 -2.96 -16.67
CA ALA A 194 15.92 -1.88 -17.29
C ALA A 194 16.56 -0.50 -17.00
N ARG A 195 16.96 -0.24 -15.75
CA ARG A 195 17.64 0.99 -15.33
C ARG A 195 19.00 1.14 -16.03
N ASN A 196 19.79 0.10 -16.09
CA ASN A 196 21.08 0.12 -16.78
C ASN A 196 20.91 0.38 -18.27
N ALA A 197 19.98 -0.31 -18.91
CA ALA A 197 19.63 -0.11 -20.31
C ALA A 197 19.19 1.33 -20.60
N TRP A 198 18.38 1.90 -19.72
CA TRP A 198 17.93 3.29 -19.82
C TRP A 198 19.09 4.28 -19.69
N ASN A 199 19.93 4.14 -18.66
CA ASN A 199 21.05 5.04 -18.39
C ASN A 199 22.13 5.00 -19.49
N LEU A 200 22.33 3.85 -20.13
CA LEU A 200 23.24 3.70 -21.28
C LEU A 200 22.72 4.46 -22.50
N ARG A 201 21.40 4.49 -22.74
CA ARG A 201 20.80 5.16 -23.89
C ARG A 201 20.56 6.65 -23.68
N PHE A 202 20.26 7.01 -22.45
CA PHE A 202 19.88 8.37 -22.06
C PHE A 202 20.72 8.82 -20.85
N PRO A 203 22.02 9.05 -21.04
CA PRO A 203 22.87 9.50 -19.95
C PRO A 203 22.34 10.82 -19.40
N ARG A 204 22.22 10.92 -18.08
CA ARG A 204 21.84 12.18 -17.42
C ARG A 204 22.90 13.22 -17.76
N SER A 205 22.51 14.25 -18.50
CA SER A 205 23.37 15.42 -18.78
C SER A 205 23.61 16.21 -17.48
N GLY A 206 24.60 15.78 -16.68
CA GLY A 206 24.84 16.41 -15.38
C GLY A 206 26.07 15.96 -14.61
N ASN A 207 26.82 14.98 -15.10
CA ASN A 207 28.10 14.56 -14.52
C ASN A 207 29.24 14.62 -15.57
N ALA A 208 29.41 15.78 -16.15
CA ALA A 208 30.63 16.12 -16.87
C ALA A 208 31.32 17.27 -16.12
#